data_782bea95c59d2fe48102afd193bc4653
#
_entry.id   782bea95c59d2fe48102afd193bc4653
#
_cell.length_a   1.000
_cell.length_b   1.000
_cell.length_c   1.000
_cell.angle_alpha   90.00
_cell.angle_beta   90.00
_cell.angle_gamma   90.00
#
_symmetry.space_group_name_H-M   'P 1'
#
loop_
_entity.id
_entity.type
_entity.pdbx_description
1 polymer ?
#
loop_
_entity_poly.entity_id
_entity_poly.type
_entity_poly.pdbx_seq_one_letter_code
_entity_poly.pdbx_strand_id
1 'polypeptide(L)'
;MALIHVDFFSEVLGMSSQLDVILPQKTHSEIGISSAKKRDRYPVLYLLHGMTDNQTTWQRNTSIERYASEKGIAVVMPTCHLGWYTDMECGFRYYTYIAKEVPSVCRRFFPCISDRREETFTAGNSMGGYGAMKLALSAPDYFGAAASLSGGLDASTCAKRNGDAFYPSLWEDIFGEQEGIRGSKNDLFALAEKLEPKKRPRIYMWCGTEDFLYDQNVAMKEHLRG
;
A
#
# COMPACT_ATOMS: atom_id res chain seq x y z
N MET A 1 14.95 -17.84 2.36
CA MET A 1 14.12 -16.73 1.86
C MET A 1 14.90 -15.99 0.79
N ALA A 2 14.22 -15.44 -0.24
CA ALA A 2 14.87 -14.64 -1.28
C ALA A 2 14.40 -13.19 -1.21
N LEU A 3 15.34 -12.23 -1.17
CA LEU A 3 15.11 -10.82 -1.40
C LEU A 3 15.55 -10.51 -2.84
N ILE A 4 14.68 -9.90 -3.62
CA ILE A 4 14.89 -9.68 -5.05
C ILE A 4 14.64 -8.20 -5.33
N HIS A 5 15.65 -7.54 -5.88
CA HIS A 5 15.55 -6.18 -6.38
C HIS A 5 15.15 -6.21 -7.85
N VAL A 6 14.10 -5.51 -8.22
CA VAL A 6 13.55 -5.52 -9.58
C VAL A 6 13.54 -4.10 -10.12
N ASP A 7 14.29 -3.89 -11.20
CA ASP A 7 14.18 -2.73 -12.06
C ASP A 7 13.42 -3.12 -13.32
N PHE A 8 12.39 -2.38 -13.67
CA PHE A 8 11.61 -2.65 -14.88
C PHE A 8 11.06 -1.35 -15.48
N PHE A 9 10.80 -1.37 -16.76
CA PHE A 9 10.14 -0.24 -17.41
C PHE A 9 8.63 -0.31 -17.14
N SER A 10 8.10 0.74 -16.53
CA SER A 10 6.67 0.92 -16.31
C SER A 10 6.03 1.62 -17.49
N GLU A 11 5.13 0.95 -18.17
CA GLU A 11 4.31 1.55 -19.24
C GLU A 11 3.35 2.60 -18.70
N VAL A 12 2.87 2.43 -17.46
CA VAL A 12 1.96 3.38 -16.81
C VAL A 12 2.65 4.67 -16.45
N LEU A 13 3.91 4.60 -15.97
CA LEU A 13 4.70 5.78 -15.58
C LEU A 13 5.52 6.33 -16.75
N GLY A 14 5.76 5.55 -17.81
CA GLY A 14 6.60 5.94 -18.94
C GLY A 14 8.10 6.03 -18.58
N MET A 15 8.53 5.32 -17.52
CA MET A 15 9.93 5.33 -17.08
C MET A 15 10.30 4.02 -16.36
N SER A 16 11.61 3.81 -16.15
CA SER A 16 12.08 2.73 -15.29
C SER A 16 11.66 2.97 -13.84
N SER A 17 11.18 1.93 -13.19
CA SER A 17 10.71 1.95 -11.81
C SER A 17 11.24 0.75 -11.04
N GLN A 18 11.23 0.84 -9.72
CA GLN A 18 11.83 -0.14 -8.83
C GLN A 18 10.79 -0.70 -7.87
N LEU A 19 10.96 -1.98 -7.57
CA LEU A 19 10.29 -2.64 -6.45
C LEU A 19 11.19 -3.72 -5.86
N ASP A 20 11.00 -3.99 -4.57
CA ASP A 20 11.66 -5.10 -3.90
C ASP A 20 10.63 -6.19 -3.58
N VAL A 21 11.04 -7.44 -3.74
CA VAL A 21 10.19 -8.60 -3.51
C VAL A 21 10.84 -9.57 -2.55
N ILE A 22 10.12 -9.92 -1.49
CA ILE A 22 10.50 -10.99 -0.58
C ILE A 22 9.69 -12.22 -0.96
N LEU A 23 10.37 -13.31 -1.32
CA LEU A 23 9.73 -14.60 -1.60
C LEU A 23 10.09 -15.63 -0.53
N PRO A 24 9.10 -16.29 0.10
CA PRO A 24 9.36 -17.38 1.00
C PRO A 24 10.09 -18.51 0.28
N GLN A 25 11.15 -19.01 0.92
CA GLN A 25 11.93 -20.14 0.45
C GLN A 25 11.91 -21.22 1.52
N LYS A 26 11.65 -22.47 1.14
CA LYS A 26 11.82 -23.58 2.06
C LYS A 26 13.32 -23.88 2.19
N THR A 27 13.86 -23.71 3.40
CA THR A 27 15.22 -24.09 3.74
C THR A 27 15.20 -25.10 4.89
N HIS A 28 16.21 -25.95 4.95
CA HIS A 28 16.38 -26.95 6.02
C HIS A 28 17.58 -26.66 6.93
N SER A 29 18.48 -25.81 6.47
CA SER A 29 19.77 -25.54 7.12
C SER A 29 19.98 -24.07 7.50
N GLU A 30 18.99 -23.22 7.30
CA GLU A 30 19.09 -21.80 7.67
C GLU A 30 18.89 -21.65 9.18
N ILE A 31 19.97 -21.28 9.89
CA ILE A 31 19.97 -21.17 11.34
C ILE A 31 19.28 -19.87 11.77
N GLY A 32 18.36 -19.97 12.75
CA GLY A 32 17.71 -18.80 13.35
C GLY A 32 16.48 -18.28 12.58
N ILE A 33 16.12 -18.88 11.44
CA ILE A 33 14.91 -18.53 10.68
C ILE A 33 14.06 -19.79 10.49
N SER A 34 12.81 -19.74 10.97
CA SER A 34 11.84 -20.77 10.66
C SER A 34 11.18 -20.48 9.33
N SER A 35 11.25 -21.44 8.40
CA SER A 35 10.55 -21.33 7.13
C SER A 35 9.15 -21.92 7.22
N ALA A 36 8.17 -21.23 6.65
CA ALA A 36 6.82 -21.75 6.51
C ALA A 36 6.77 -23.00 5.60
N LYS A 37 5.68 -23.75 5.69
CA LYS A 37 5.43 -24.89 4.79
C LYS A 37 5.48 -24.45 3.34
N LYS A 38 6.08 -25.29 2.48
CA LYS A 38 6.05 -25.06 1.02
C LYS A 38 4.59 -24.98 0.54
N ARG A 39 4.30 -23.99 -0.30
CA ARG A 39 3.03 -23.82 -1.00
C ARG A 39 3.33 -23.71 -2.50
N ASP A 40 2.39 -24.09 -3.34
CA ASP A 40 2.51 -23.88 -4.79
C ASP A 40 2.37 -22.39 -5.14
N ARG A 41 1.49 -21.69 -4.41
CA ARG A 41 1.36 -20.24 -4.47
C ARG A 41 1.33 -19.65 -3.06
N TYR A 42 2.01 -18.53 -2.90
CA TYR A 42 2.08 -17.78 -1.64
C TYR A 42 1.09 -16.65 -1.63
N PRO A 43 0.37 -16.43 -0.52
CA PRO A 43 -0.33 -15.17 -0.30
C PRO A 43 0.62 -13.99 -0.49
N VAL A 44 0.12 -12.85 -0.93
CA VAL A 44 0.94 -11.68 -1.21
C VAL A 44 0.48 -10.46 -0.43
N LEU A 45 1.45 -9.75 0.13
CA LEU A 45 1.29 -8.45 0.77
C LEU A 45 1.97 -7.38 -0.08
N TYR A 46 1.19 -6.43 -0.59
CA TYR A 46 1.71 -5.18 -1.15
C TYR A 46 1.94 -4.21 0.01
N LEU A 47 3.21 -3.97 0.34
CA LEU A 47 3.63 -3.20 1.51
C LEU A 47 4.15 -1.83 1.08
N LEU A 48 3.40 -0.79 1.44
CA LEU A 48 3.51 0.55 0.91
C LEU A 48 4.30 1.45 1.87
N HIS A 49 5.27 2.20 1.32
CA HIS A 49 6.13 3.09 2.09
C HIS A 49 5.43 4.42 2.44
N GLY A 50 5.96 5.14 3.43
CA GLY A 50 5.54 6.47 3.82
C GLY A 50 6.06 7.58 2.90
N MET A 51 5.65 8.80 3.17
CA MET A 51 6.16 9.98 2.46
C MET A 51 7.68 10.11 2.67
N THR A 52 8.41 10.50 1.64
CA THR A 52 9.88 10.59 1.60
C THR A 52 10.65 9.26 1.61
N ASP A 53 9.96 8.15 1.70
CA ASP A 53 10.51 6.80 1.67
C ASP A 53 10.56 6.21 0.25
N ASN A 54 11.00 4.95 0.13
CA ASN A 54 11.01 4.16 -1.10
C ASN A 54 10.85 2.66 -0.81
N GLN A 55 10.99 1.82 -1.83
CA GLN A 55 10.85 0.37 -1.74
C GLN A 55 11.76 -0.30 -0.70
N THR A 56 12.89 0.31 -0.32
CA THR A 56 13.85 -0.29 0.61
C THR A 56 13.53 -0.06 2.09
N THR A 57 12.64 0.88 2.40
CA THR A 57 12.46 1.39 3.76
C THR A 57 11.98 0.32 4.73
N TRP A 58 11.01 -0.50 4.32
CA TRP A 58 10.48 -1.56 5.18
C TRP A 58 11.51 -2.61 5.57
N GLN A 59 12.36 -3.04 4.62
CA GLN A 59 13.41 -4.02 4.91
C GLN A 59 14.55 -3.43 5.73
N ARG A 60 14.87 -2.15 5.57
CA ARG A 60 15.95 -1.48 6.32
C ARG A 60 15.57 -1.15 7.76
N ASN A 61 14.29 -0.88 8.01
CA ASN A 61 13.82 -0.34 9.29
C ASN A 61 12.97 -1.33 10.10
N THR A 62 12.72 -2.55 9.57
CA THR A 62 11.88 -3.54 10.24
C THR A 62 12.41 -4.97 10.07
N SER A 63 11.77 -5.92 10.75
CA SER A 63 12.03 -7.35 10.58
C SER A 63 11.10 -8.00 9.55
N ILE A 64 10.69 -7.28 8.51
CA ILE A 64 9.69 -7.77 7.54
C ILE A 64 10.10 -9.08 6.86
N GLU A 65 11.38 -9.26 6.58
CA GLU A 65 11.90 -10.51 6.01
C GLU A 65 11.63 -11.71 6.91
N ARG A 66 11.93 -11.59 8.19
CA ARG A 66 11.66 -12.64 9.17
C ARG A 66 10.17 -12.94 9.25
N TYR A 67 9.34 -11.93 9.36
CA TYR A 67 7.88 -12.10 9.44
C TYR A 67 7.31 -12.76 8.18
N ALA A 68 7.78 -12.36 7.00
CA ALA A 68 7.38 -12.94 5.73
C ALA A 68 7.75 -14.43 5.64
N SER A 69 8.96 -14.77 6.08
CA SER A 69 9.44 -16.15 6.12
C SER A 69 8.62 -17.04 7.05
N GLU A 70 8.42 -16.60 8.28
CA GLU A 70 7.66 -17.34 9.31
C GLU A 70 6.19 -17.57 8.91
N LYS A 71 5.59 -16.58 8.26
CA LYS A 71 4.17 -16.64 7.81
C LYS A 71 3.99 -17.27 6.44
N GLY A 72 5.06 -17.40 5.66
CA GLY A 72 4.97 -17.92 4.29
C GLY A 72 4.18 -16.99 3.39
N ILE A 73 4.46 -15.69 3.44
CA ILE A 73 3.81 -14.64 2.65
C ILE A 73 4.85 -14.00 1.75
N ALA A 74 4.55 -13.85 0.46
CA ALA A 74 5.32 -12.99 -0.43
C ALA A 74 5.05 -11.52 -0.08
N VAL A 75 6.09 -10.67 -0.11
CA VAL A 75 5.93 -9.23 0.14
C VAL A 75 6.45 -8.47 -1.07
N VAL A 76 5.65 -7.57 -1.60
CA VAL A 76 5.99 -6.68 -2.72
C VAL A 76 6.03 -5.25 -2.19
N MET A 77 7.17 -4.60 -2.30
CA MET A 77 7.42 -3.25 -1.83
C MET A 77 7.73 -2.35 -3.04
N PRO A 78 6.73 -1.69 -3.63
CA PRO A 78 6.94 -0.80 -4.77
C PRO A 78 7.31 0.61 -4.32
N THR A 79 7.94 1.38 -5.22
CA THR A 79 8.18 2.82 -5.04
C THR A 79 7.03 3.63 -5.62
N CYS A 80 6.52 4.59 -4.86
CA CYS A 80 5.49 5.55 -5.26
C CYS A 80 5.98 7.01 -5.16
N HIS A 81 7.22 7.24 -4.73
CA HIS A 81 7.76 8.57 -4.45
C HIS A 81 6.79 9.41 -3.58
N LEU A 82 6.47 10.65 -3.99
CA LEU A 82 5.53 11.52 -3.29
C LEU A 82 4.10 11.46 -3.84
N GLY A 83 3.77 10.47 -4.70
CA GLY A 83 2.52 10.43 -5.46
C GLY A 83 1.27 9.97 -4.71
N TRP A 84 1.36 9.76 -3.39
CA TRP A 84 0.22 9.41 -2.52
C TRP A 84 -0.67 8.26 -3.05
N TYR A 85 -0.08 7.33 -3.77
CA TYR A 85 -0.82 6.18 -4.34
C TYR A 85 -2.07 6.63 -5.14
N THR A 86 -1.93 7.77 -5.86
CA THR A 86 -3.00 8.46 -6.59
C THR A 86 -2.58 8.64 -8.05
N ASP A 87 -3.52 8.55 -8.97
CA ASP A 87 -3.29 9.12 -10.29
C ASP A 87 -3.38 10.63 -10.12
N MET A 88 -2.22 11.28 -10.13
CA MET A 88 -2.06 12.69 -9.79
C MET A 88 -2.83 13.56 -10.79
N GLU A 89 -3.29 14.70 -10.35
CA GLU A 89 -3.91 15.70 -11.24
C GLU A 89 -2.88 16.26 -12.23
N CYS A 90 -1.72 16.65 -11.70
CA CYS A 90 -0.54 17.03 -12.48
C CYS A 90 0.62 16.11 -12.11
N GLY A 91 0.92 15.09 -12.94
CA GLY A 91 2.02 14.18 -12.67
C GLY A 91 1.77 12.74 -13.09
N PHE A 92 2.27 11.79 -12.30
CA PHE A 92 2.27 10.39 -12.66
C PHE A 92 1.04 9.64 -12.16
N ARG A 93 0.71 8.53 -12.83
CA ARG A 93 -0.46 7.70 -12.54
C ARG A 93 -0.14 6.61 -11.51
N TYR A 94 0.25 7.00 -10.29
CA TYR A 94 0.70 6.05 -9.28
C TYR A 94 -0.38 5.09 -8.78
N TYR A 95 -1.65 5.49 -8.73
CA TYR A 95 -2.72 4.53 -8.40
C TYR A 95 -2.81 3.43 -9.45
N THR A 96 -2.86 3.78 -10.73
CA THR A 96 -2.92 2.81 -11.82
C THR A 96 -1.68 1.92 -11.83
N TYR A 97 -0.50 2.48 -11.60
CA TYR A 97 0.75 1.75 -11.49
C TYR A 97 0.70 0.70 -10.36
N ILE A 98 0.40 1.13 -9.12
CA ILE A 98 0.41 0.25 -7.94
C ILE A 98 -0.76 -0.74 -7.95
N ALA A 99 -1.97 -0.31 -8.37
CA ALA A 99 -3.17 -1.16 -8.31
C ALA A 99 -3.26 -2.19 -9.44
N LYS A 100 -2.67 -1.89 -10.60
CA LYS A 100 -2.85 -2.70 -11.81
C LYS A 100 -1.54 -3.23 -12.37
N GLU A 101 -0.56 -2.36 -12.63
CA GLU A 101 0.67 -2.76 -13.31
C GLU A 101 1.59 -3.58 -12.41
N VAL A 102 1.88 -3.12 -11.20
CA VAL A 102 2.73 -3.83 -10.24
C VAL A 102 2.23 -5.26 -9.99
N PRO A 103 0.92 -5.50 -9.71
CA PRO A 103 0.42 -6.86 -9.58
C PRO A 103 0.56 -7.72 -10.85
N SER A 104 0.35 -7.12 -12.02
CA SER A 104 0.50 -7.81 -13.31
C SER A 104 1.94 -8.22 -13.56
N VAL A 105 2.89 -7.30 -13.32
CA VAL A 105 4.33 -7.53 -13.45
C VAL A 105 4.79 -8.60 -12.47
N CYS A 106 4.39 -8.50 -11.20
CA CYS A 106 4.76 -9.47 -10.16
C CYS A 106 4.27 -10.89 -10.48
N ARG A 107 3.04 -11.05 -10.96
CA ARG A 107 2.52 -12.37 -11.34
C ARG A 107 3.26 -12.97 -12.53
N ARG A 108 3.66 -12.14 -13.49
CA ARG A 108 4.42 -12.58 -14.65
C ARG A 108 5.84 -13.00 -14.29
N PHE A 109 6.51 -12.25 -13.43
CA PHE A 109 7.89 -12.54 -13.02
C PHE A 109 7.97 -13.59 -11.92
N PHE A 110 6.97 -13.66 -11.05
CA PHE A 110 6.91 -14.54 -9.88
C PHE A 110 5.61 -15.36 -9.87
N PRO A 111 5.50 -16.40 -10.71
CA PRO A 111 4.26 -17.19 -10.82
C PRO A 111 3.85 -17.93 -9.55
N CYS A 112 4.74 -17.98 -8.54
CA CYS A 112 4.45 -18.50 -7.21
C CYS A 112 3.63 -17.54 -6.32
N ILE A 113 3.37 -16.30 -6.76
CA ILE A 113 2.50 -15.35 -6.06
C ILE A 113 1.03 -15.66 -6.39
N SER A 114 0.19 -15.70 -5.34
CA SER A 114 -1.25 -15.93 -5.49
C SER A 114 -1.96 -14.77 -6.19
N ASP A 115 -2.98 -15.11 -6.97
CA ASP A 115 -3.89 -14.17 -7.64
C ASP A 115 -5.29 -14.16 -7.01
N ARG A 116 -5.49 -14.92 -5.92
CA ARG A 116 -6.77 -15.01 -5.22
C ARG A 116 -6.96 -13.80 -4.31
N ARG A 117 -8.18 -13.24 -4.31
CA ARG A 117 -8.55 -12.11 -3.46
C ARG A 117 -8.26 -12.37 -1.98
N GLU A 118 -8.61 -13.55 -1.49
CA GLU A 118 -8.46 -13.95 -0.09
C GLU A 118 -7.00 -14.07 0.34
N GLU A 119 -6.09 -14.10 -0.59
CA GLU A 119 -4.63 -14.23 -0.41
C GLU A 119 -3.87 -12.99 -0.89
N THR A 120 -4.58 -11.90 -1.26
CA THR A 120 -3.99 -10.64 -1.71
C THR A 120 -4.29 -9.54 -0.71
N PHE A 121 -3.25 -8.97 -0.12
CA PHE A 121 -3.34 -8.01 0.97
C PHE A 121 -2.56 -6.75 0.65
N THR A 122 -2.92 -5.65 1.31
CA THR A 122 -2.17 -4.40 1.27
C THR A 122 -1.95 -3.86 2.66
N ALA A 123 -0.80 -3.25 2.91
CA ALA A 123 -0.49 -2.57 4.17
C ALA A 123 0.45 -1.39 3.91
N GLY A 124 0.49 -0.46 4.84
CA GLY A 124 1.44 0.64 4.77
C GLY A 124 1.36 1.58 5.95
N ASN A 125 2.36 2.46 6.07
CA ASN A 125 2.40 3.49 7.10
C ASN A 125 2.19 4.88 6.50
N SER A 126 1.61 5.79 7.26
CA SER A 126 1.47 7.21 6.88
C SER A 126 0.80 7.35 5.48
N MET A 127 1.47 7.95 4.50
CA MET A 127 1.06 7.97 3.09
C MET A 127 0.73 6.55 2.57
N GLY A 128 1.54 5.55 2.93
CA GLY A 128 1.29 4.14 2.56
C GLY A 128 0.05 3.55 3.24
N GLY A 129 -0.30 4.02 4.45
CA GLY A 129 -1.55 3.65 5.12
C GLY A 129 -2.78 4.15 4.37
N TYR A 130 -2.72 5.40 3.88
CA TYR A 130 -3.72 5.92 2.94
C TYR A 130 -3.78 5.06 1.67
N GLY A 131 -2.63 4.79 1.05
CA GLY A 131 -2.54 3.97 -0.16
C GLY A 131 -3.13 2.58 0.03
N ALA A 132 -2.84 1.92 1.16
CA ALA A 132 -3.37 0.60 1.48
C ALA A 132 -4.90 0.60 1.57
N MET A 133 -5.46 1.57 2.27
CA MET A 133 -6.91 1.73 2.36
C MET A 133 -7.53 2.04 0.99
N LYS A 134 -6.92 2.96 0.24
CA LYS A 134 -7.41 3.33 -1.10
C LYS A 134 -7.42 2.14 -2.05
N LEU A 135 -6.35 1.33 -2.09
CA LEU A 135 -6.31 0.13 -2.93
C LEU A 135 -7.43 -0.85 -2.58
N ALA A 136 -7.62 -1.14 -1.30
CA ALA A 136 -8.61 -2.11 -0.87
C ALA A 136 -10.06 -1.63 -1.08
N LEU A 137 -10.33 -0.33 -0.86
CA LEU A 137 -11.64 0.26 -1.05
C LEU A 137 -12.00 0.50 -2.53
N SER A 138 -11.00 0.81 -3.38
CA SER A 138 -11.24 1.06 -4.79
C SER A 138 -11.16 -0.18 -5.68
N ALA A 139 -10.46 -1.24 -5.23
CA ALA A 139 -10.32 -2.51 -5.94
C ALA A 139 -10.69 -3.71 -5.04
N PRO A 140 -11.92 -3.75 -4.50
CA PRO A 140 -12.33 -4.74 -3.50
C PRO A 140 -12.43 -6.16 -4.06
N ASP A 141 -12.54 -6.33 -5.36
CA ASP A 141 -12.53 -7.64 -6.01
C ASP A 141 -11.10 -8.22 -6.09
N TYR A 142 -10.09 -7.40 -5.79
CA TYR A 142 -8.69 -7.78 -5.86
C TYR A 142 -8.03 -7.94 -4.48
N PHE A 143 -8.29 -7.01 -3.55
CA PHE A 143 -7.70 -6.99 -2.23
C PHE A 143 -8.67 -7.50 -1.16
N GLY A 144 -8.31 -8.60 -0.48
CA GLY A 144 -9.14 -9.21 0.57
C GLY A 144 -8.97 -8.56 1.94
N ALA A 145 -7.86 -7.86 2.18
CA ALA A 145 -7.62 -7.12 3.41
C ALA A 145 -6.66 -5.95 3.24
N ALA A 146 -6.81 -4.96 4.11
CA ALA A 146 -5.92 -3.81 4.23
C ALA A 146 -5.48 -3.58 5.68
N ALA A 147 -4.23 -3.10 5.85
CA ALA A 147 -3.74 -2.62 7.14
C ALA A 147 -3.17 -1.21 7.00
N SER A 148 -3.67 -0.29 7.82
CA SER A 148 -3.19 1.09 7.93
C SER A 148 -2.47 1.30 9.25
N LEU A 149 -1.22 1.72 9.19
CA LEU A 149 -0.39 2.04 10.33
C LEU A 149 -0.15 3.56 10.35
N SER A 150 -0.73 4.27 11.29
CA SER A 150 -0.68 5.74 11.34
C SER A 150 -0.98 6.39 9.98
N GLY A 151 -2.05 5.95 9.30
CA GLY A 151 -2.37 6.39 7.96
C GLY A 151 -2.88 7.83 7.89
N GLY A 152 -2.48 8.59 6.86
CA GLY A 152 -3.04 9.89 6.52
C GLY A 152 -4.39 9.75 5.84
N LEU A 153 -5.42 9.31 6.57
CA LEU A 153 -6.67 8.79 6.01
C LEU A 153 -7.64 9.86 5.51
N ASP A 154 -7.41 11.11 5.87
CA ASP A 154 -8.17 12.25 5.36
C ASP A 154 -7.28 13.15 4.50
N ALA A 155 -7.25 12.88 3.21
CA ALA A 155 -6.44 13.64 2.25
C ALA A 155 -6.77 15.14 2.26
N SER A 156 -8.03 15.53 2.53
CA SER A 156 -8.44 16.94 2.57
C SER A 156 -7.85 17.72 3.76
N THR A 157 -7.57 17.04 4.88
CA THR A 157 -6.91 17.65 6.04
C THR A 157 -5.40 17.55 5.97
N CYS A 158 -4.85 16.50 5.35
CA CYS A 158 -3.41 16.39 5.09
C CYS A 158 -2.91 17.54 4.21
N ALA A 159 -3.65 17.89 3.18
CA ALA A 159 -3.36 19.00 2.29
C ALA A 159 -3.21 20.35 3.05
N LYS A 160 -4.05 20.58 4.08
CA LYS A 160 -3.98 21.80 4.89
C LYS A 160 -2.75 21.89 5.79
N ARG A 161 -2.24 20.76 6.26
CA ARG A 161 -1.14 20.72 7.24
C ARG A 161 0.24 20.83 6.64
N ASN A 162 0.41 20.35 5.42
CA ASN A 162 1.73 20.16 4.82
C ASN A 162 2.05 21.13 3.69
N GLY A 163 1.22 22.15 3.48
CA GLY A 163 1.58 23.24 2.57
C GLY A 163 2.94 23.80 2.95
N ASP A 164 3.87 23.87 2.03
CA ASP A 164 4.92 24.86 1.95
C ASP A 164 6.36 24.52 2.27
N ALA A 165 6.70 23.44 2.98
CA ALA A 165 8.10 23.32 3.41
C ALA A 165 9.08 22.97 2.26
N PHE A 166 8.67 22.13 1.28
CA PHE A 166 9.55 21.68 0.19
C PHE A 166 8.95 21.82 -1.20
N TYR A 167 7.64 21.67 -1.34
CA TYR A 167 6.93 21.72 -2.64
C TYR A 167 5.58 22.41 -2.48
N PRO A 168 5.51 23.73 -2.67
CA PRO A 168 4.27 24.51 -2.43
C PRO A 168 3.05 23.97 -3.18
N SER A 169 3.22 23.47 -4.41
CA SER A 169 2.14 22.91 -5.23
C SER A 169 1.86 21.42 -5.04
N LEU A 170 2.64 20.72 -4.19
CA LEU A 170 2.60 19.25 -4.11
C LEU A 170 1.18 18.69 -3.95
N TRP A 171 0.38 19.28 -3.08
CA TRP A 171 -0.97 18.80 -2.80
C TRP A 171 -1.93 19.05 -3.95
N GLU A 172 -1.82 20.20 -4.61
CA GLU A 172 -2.58 20.51 -5.80
C GLU A 172 -2.17 19.63 -6.98
N ASP A 173 -0.89 19.35 -7.14
CA ASP A 173 -0.37 18.44 -8.17
C ASP A 173 -0.88 17.01 -7.96
N ILE A 174 -1.02 16.56 -6.71
CA ILE A 174 -1.49 15.21 -6.38
C ILE A 174 -3.02 15.12 -6.49
N PHE A 175 -3.74 16.00 -5.82
CA PHE A 175 -5.19 15.86 -5.57
C PHE A 175 -6.06 16.86 -6.32
N GLY A 176 -5.48 17.85 -6.97
CA GLY A 176 -6.20 19.02 -7.51
C GLY A 176 -6.60 19.99 -6.41
N GLU A 177 -7.61 20.81 -6.69
CA GLU A 177 -8.15 21.75 -5.71
C GLU A 177 -8.68 21.02 -4.47
N GLN A 178 -8.37 21.57 -3.30
CA GLN A 178 -8.67 20.94 -2.00
C GLN A 178 -10.17 20.66 -1.80
N GLU A 179 -11.02 21.58 -2.25
CA GLU A 179 -12.48 21.46 -2.18
C GLU A 179 -12.99 20.27 -2.99
N GLY A 180 -12.28 19.87 -4.05
CA GLY A 180 -12.62 18.74 -4.91
C GLY A 180 -12.27 17.37 -4.31
N ILE A 181 -11.54 17.29 -3.19
CA ILE A 181 -11.12 15.99 -2.60
C ILE A 181 -12.32 15.27 -1.98
N ARG A 182 -13.20 15.97 -1.25
CA ARG A 182 -14.37 15.39 -0.60
C ARG A 182 -15.34 14.79 -1.63
N GLY A 183 -15.77 13.55 -1.40
CA GLY A 183 -16.67 12.81 -2.30
C GLY A 183 -16.02 12.25 -3.56
N SER A 184 -14.74 12.59 -3.83
CA SER A 184 -14.00 12.14 -5.01
C SER A 184 -13.46 10.71 -4.87
N LYS A 185 -12.76 10.25 -5.91
CA LYS A 185 -11.99 8.98 -5.91
C LYS A 185 -10.82 8.97 -4.91
N ASN A 186 -10.49 10.11 -4.32
CA ASN A 186 -9.41 10.28 -3.36
C ASN A 186 -9.91 10.38 -1.91
N ASP A 187 -11.22 10.43 -1.70
CA ASP A 187 -11.85 10.45 -0.39
C ASP A 187 -12.15 9.02 0.09
N LEU A 188 -11.38 8.55 1.07
CA LEU A 188 -11.53 7.19 1.61
C LEU A 188 -12.87 6.98 2.31
N PHE A 189 -13.45 8.01 2.91
CA PHE A 189 -14.77 7.96 3.54
C PHE A 189 -15.84 7.67 2.49
N ALA A 190 -15.85 8.45 1.41
CA ALA A 190 -16.78 8.25 0.31
C ALA A 190 -16.58 6.91 -0.42
N LEU A 191 -15.33 6.42 -0.51
CA LEU A 191 -15.07 5.10 -1.07
C LEU A 191 -15.65 3.98 -0.19
N ALA A 192 -15.53 4.11 1.13
CA ALA A 192 -16.07 3.12 2.06
C ALA A 192 -17.60 3.05 2.01
N GLU A 193 -18.29 4.19 1.93
CA GLU A 193 -19.75 4.28 1.81
C GLU A 193 -20.29 3.61 0.55
N LYS A 194 -19.58 3.75 -0.57
CA LYS A 194 -20.00 3.19 -1.87
C LYS A 194 -19.85 1.67 -1.97
N LEU A 195 -19.13 1.03 -1.01
CA LEU A 195 -18.86 -0.39 -1.06
C LEU A 195 -20.06 -1.25 -0.64
N GLU A 196 -20.46 -2.15 -1.50
CA GLU A 196 -21.41 -3.20 -1.14
C GLU A 196 -20.89 -4.04 0.05
N PRO A 197 -21.71 -4.34 1.07
CA PRO A 197 -21.25 -5.05 2.28
C PRO A 197 -20.48 -6.34 2.00
N LYS A 198 -20.91 -7.14 1.02
CA LYS A 198 -20.27 -8.41 0.63
C LYS A 198 -18.88 -8.24 -0.02
N LYS A 199 -18.56 -7.04 -0.51
CA LYS A 199 -17.26 -6.70 -1.13
C LYS A 199 -16.30 -6.03 -0.17
N ARG A 200 -16.75 -5.68 1.04
CA ARG A 200 -15.90 -5.00 2.02
C ARG A 200 -14.65 -5.82 2.33
N PRO A 201 -13.44 -5.25 2.23
CA PRO A 201 -12.21 -5.91 2.66
C PRO A 201 -12.17 -5.99 4.19
N ARG A 202 -11.38 -6.92 4.73
CA ARG A 202 -11.02 -6.90 6.15
C ARG A 202 -10.06 -5.75 6.39
N ILE A 203 -10.32 -4.93 7.39
CA ILE A 203 -9.50 -3.75 7.68
C ILE A 203 -8.89 -3.87 9.07
N TYR A 204 -7.58 -3.64 9.15
CA TYR A 204 -6.84 -3.44 10.39
C TYR A 204 -6.31 -2.01 10.43
N MET A 205 -6.47 -1.34 11.57
CA MET A 205 -5.96 0.02 11.78
C MET A 205 -5.21 0.10 13.09
N TRP A 206 -4.07 0.75 13.06
CA TRP A 206 -3.28 1.08 14.23
C TRP A 206 -2.77 2.52 14.12
N CYS A 207 -2.83 3.26 15.23
CA CYS A 207 -2.27 4.61 15.33
C CYS A 207 -1.92 4.88 16.79
N GLY A 208 -0.77 5.49 17.04
CA GLY A 208 -0.39 5.94 18.39
C GLY A 208 -1.28 7.09 18.86
N THR A 209 -1.58 7.14 20.15
CA THR A 209 -2.46 8.19 20.71
C THR A 209 -1.87 9.60 20.68
N GLU A 210 -0.55 9.72 20.56
CA GLU A 210 0.18 10.98 20.43
C GLU A 210 0.56 11.31 18.99
N ASP A 211 0.15 10.47 18.03
CA ASP A 211 0.42 10.67 16.60
C ASP A 211 -0.43 11.84 16.08
N PHE A 212 0.18 12.73 15.29
CA PHE A 212 -0.52 13.88 14.70
C PHE A 212 -1.64 13.49 13.71
N LEU A 213 -1.70 12.23 13.28
CA LEU A 213 -2.76 11.66 12.44
C LEU A 213 -3.82 10.90 13.26
N TYR A 214 -3.73 10.91 14.60
CA TYR A 214 -4.62 10.14 15.47
C TYR A 214 -6.09 10.44 15.23
N ASP A 215 -6.47 11.72 15.19
CA ASP A 215 -7.86 12.13 15.01
C ASP A 215 -8.47 11.61 13.71
N GLN A 216 -7.70 11.60 12.61
CA GLN A 216 -8.15 11.06 11.33
C GLN A 216 -8.36 9.54 11.39
N ASN A 217 -7.51 8.84 12.14
CA ASN A 217 -7.63 7.40 12.34
C ASN A 217 -8.84 7.05 13.22
N VAL A 218 -9.13 7.86 14.24
CA VAL A 218 -10.34 7.72 15.05
C VAL A 218 -11.58 7.97 14.19
N ALA A 219 -11.63 9.06 13.44
CA ALA A 219 -12.74 9.39 12.55
C ALA A 219 -13.03 8.28 11.53
N MET A 220 -11.99 7.76 10.86
CA MET A 220 -12.13 6.66 9.92
C MET A 220 -12.63 5.37 10.61
N LYS A 221 -12.13 5.06 11.79
CA LYS A 221 -12.57 3.89 12.56
C LYS A 221 -14.07 3.97 12.90
N GLU A 222 -14.54 5.13 13.36
CA GLU A 222 -15.96 5.33 13.65
C GLU A 222 -16.83 5.24 12.38
N HIS A 223 -16.37 5.83 11.29
CA HIS A 223 -17.03 5.76 10.00
C HIS A 223 -17.17 4.33 9.46
N LEU A 224 -16.15 3.48 9.64
CA LEU A 224 -16.19 2.09 9.17
C LEU A 224 -17.06 1.17 10.04
N ARG A 225 -17.47 1.60 11.25
CA ARG A 225 -18.32 0.83 12.16
C ARG A 225 -19.83 1.07 11.96
N GLY A 226 -20.18 2.24 11.42
CA GLY A 226 -21.55 2.58 11.07
C GLY A 226 -21.96 2.00 9.75
#